data_00e58e7aa908de16c0ecfa9e8c8286db
#
_entry.id   00e58e7aa908de16c0ecfa9e8c8286db
#
_cell.length_a   1.000
_cell.length_b   1.000
_cell.length_c   1.000
_cell.angle_alpha   90.00
_cell.angle_beta   90.00
_cell.angle_gamma   90.00
#
_symmetry.space_group_name_H-M   'P 1'
#
loop_
_entity.id
_entity.type
_entity.pdbx_description
1 polymer ?
#
loop_
_entity_poly.entity_id
_entity_poly.type
_entity_poly.pdbx_seq_one_letter_code
_entity_poly.pdbx_strand_id
1 'polypeptide(L)'
;MAVKRALAAGPGRASRLNPARESLASRRTRARAIARALARAYPDAWCALSYRTPWELVVATILSAQCTDAMVNQVTPALFAELPTPKALAAAPAERVETLIKRTGFFRQKTKALQATARAVVEQHGGEVPRTMEELYALPGIGRKTANVVLGTAFGEPAIFVDTHVRRVSNRLGLTFEDDPDKIERDLQQLLPPREWTAFAHRLIHHGRRICVARKPRCSVCPLLRWCPQVGVTASA
;
A
#
# COMPACT_ATOMS: atom_id res chain seq x y z
N MET A 1 -5.32 -20.27 31.64
CA MET A 1 -3.92 -20.27 32.16
C MET A 1 -2.96 -20.55 31.03
N ALA A 2 -1.81 -19.84 31.00
CA ALA A 2 -0.68 -20.01 30.09
C ALA A 2 -0.83 -19.48 28.65
N VAL A 3 -0.47 -18.21 28.41
CA VAL A 3 0.49 -17.74 27.39
C VAL A 3 1.07 -16.40 27.87
N LYS A 4 1.95 -16.46 28.86
CA LYS A 4 2.88 -15.39 29.21
C LYS A 4 4.28 -16.02 29.23
N ARG A 5 4.96 -16.04 28.05
CA ARG A 5 6.43 -16.17 27.98
C ARG A 5 6.87 -15.90 26.53
N ALA A 6 7.53 -14.80 26.33
CA ALA A 6 8.67 -14.54 25.46
C ALA A 6 8.63 -13.13 24.88
N LEU A 7 8.99 -12.13 25.64
CA LEU A 7 9.54 -10.86 25.13
C LEU A 7 10.39 -10.22 26.22
N ALA A 8 11.50 -10.86 26.54
CA ALA A 8 12.60 -10.22 27.24
C ALA A 8 13.82 -10.24 26.32
N ALA A 9 13.87 -9.29 25.40
CA ALA A 9 15.12 -8.89 24.77
C ALA A 9 15.37 -7.46 25.23
N GLY A 10 16.34 -7.28 26.10
CA GLY A 10 16.78 -6.00 26.61
C GLY A 10 17.19 -5.02 25.49
N PRO A 11 17.37 -3.72 25.78
CA PRO A 11 17.66 -2.70 24.80
C PRO A 11 19.04 -2.94 24.18
N GLY A 12 19.08 -3.73 23.11
CA GLY A 12 20.27 -3.86 22.27
C GLY A 12 20.57 -2.49 21.67
N ARG A 13 21.78 -1.99 21.89
CA ARG A 13 22.32 -0.79 21.26
C ARG A 13 21.94 -0.78 19.78
N ALA A 14 21.19 0.24 19.35
CA ALA A 14 20.96 0.53 17.94
C ALA A 14 22.32 0.42 17.24
N SER A 15 22.42 -0.45 16.25
CA SER A 15 23.65 -0.66 15.49
C SER A 15 24.10 0.69 14.96
N ARG A 16 25.39 1.01 15.05
CA ARG A 16 25.99 2.19 14.43
C ARG A 16 26.06 2.04 12.91
N LEU A 17 24.96 1.59 12.33
CA LEU A 17 24.82 1.37 10.90
C LEU A 17 24.77 2.74 10.23
N ASN A 18 25.76 3.05 9.39
CA ASN A 18 25.68 4.19 8.49
C ASN A 18 25.08 3.70 7.15
N PRO A 19 23.77 3.87 6.94
CA PRO A 19 23.10 3.29 5.79
C PRO A 19 23.54 3.94 4.45
N ALA A 20 24.08 5.15 4.49
CA ALA A 20 24.61 5.83 3.30
C ALA A 20 25.93 5.21 2.78
N ARG A 21 26.66 4.50 3.65
CA ARG A 21 27.89 3.79 3.29
C ARG A 21 27.72 2.27 3.19
N GLU A 22 26.49 1.79 3.36
CA GLU A 22 26.20 0.38 3.29
C GLU A 22 26.24 -0.14 1.85
N SER A 23 26.99 -1.23 1.60
CA SER A 23 26.99 -1.87 0.28
C SER A 23 25.60 -2.41 -0.09
N LEU A 24 25.31 -2.52 -1.38
CA LEU A 24 24.05 -3.10 -1.86
C LEU A 24 23.83 -4.54 -1.33
N ALA A 25 24.90 -5.33 -1.27
CA ALA A 25 24.82 -6.71 -0.76
C ALA A 25 24.44 -6.74 0.73
N SER A 26 25.04 -5.88 1.57
CA SER A 26 24.68 -5.73 2.97
C SER A 26 23.25 -5.25 3.14
N ARG A 27 22.84 -4.23 2.36
CA ARG A 27 21.47 -3.71 2.38
C ARG A 27 20.45 -4.75 1.98
N ARG A 28 20.73 -5.59 0.98
CA ARG A 28 19.90 -6.75 0.61
C ARG A 28 19.76 -7.74 1.77
N THR A 29 20.85 -8.09 2.44
CA THR A 29 20.82 -9.00 3.59
C THR A 29 19.96 -8.44 4.71
N ARG A 30 20.12 -7.15 5.02
CA ARG A 30 19.33 -6.44 6.02
C ARG A 30 17.86 -6.33 5.63
N ALA A 31 17.56 -5.99 4.37
CA ALA A 31 16.18 -5.94 3.86
C ALA A 31 15.44 -7.27 4.01
N ARG A 32 16.11 -8.39 3.68
CA ARG A 32 15.55 -9.75 3.88
C ARG A 32 15.32 -10.07 5.36
N ALA A 33 16.19 -9.64 6.25
CA ALA A 33 16.00 -9.80 7.69
C ALA A 33 14.80 -8.98 8.18
N ILE A 34 14.65 -7.74 7.71
CA ILE A 34 13.49 -6.88 7.97
C ILE A 34 12.20 -7.50 7.43
N ALA A 35 12.21 -8.00 6.19
CA ALA A 35 11.04 -8.66 5.58
C ALA A 35 10.57 -9.86 6.41
N ARG A 36 11.50 -10.71 6.87
CA ARG A 36 11.17 -11.84 7.78
C ARG A 36 10.63 -11.37 9.12
N ALA A 37 11.17 -10.30 9.69
CA ALA A 37 10.69 -9.75 10.95
C ALA A 37 9.27 -9.17 10.81
N LEU A 38 9.02 -8.45 9.72
CA LEU A 38 7.68 -7.95 9.37
C LEU A 38 6.68 -9.09 9.13
N ALA A 39 7.09 -10.18 8.48
CA ALA A 39 6.23 -11.34 8.25
C ALA A 39 5.80 -11.99 9.57
N ARG A 40 6.70 -12.07 10.56
CA ARG A 40 6.35 -12.58 11.90
C ARG A 40 5.48 -11.61 12.71
N ALA A 41 5.73 -10.29 12.57
CA ALA A 41 4.99 -9.29 13.33
C ALA A 41 3.58 -9.02 12.73
N TYR A 42 3.42 -9.25 11.44
CA TYR A 42 2.18 -8.97 10.70
C TYR A 42 1.88 -10.11 9.72
N PRO A 43 1.59 -11.33 10.20
CA PRO A 43 1.31 -12.48 9.34
C PRO A 43 0.11 -12.24 8.43
N ASP A 44 -0.92 -11.57 8.95
CA ASP A 44 -2.20 -11.32 8.27
C ASP A 44 -2.27 -9.94 7.59
N ALA A 45 -1.13 -9.23 7.44
CA ALA A 45 -1.11 -7.92 6.82
C ALA A 45 -1.40 -8.03 5.34
N TRP A 46 -2.54 -7.48 4.94
CA TRP A 46 -3.00 -7.43 3.56
C TRP A 46 -3.72 -6.12 3.27
N CYS A 47 -4.34 -6.01 2.10
CA CYS A 47 -5.14 -4.86 1.69
C CYS A 47 -6.27 -4.61 2.69
N ALA A 48 -6.39 -3.38 3.17
CA ALA A 48 -7.45 -3.00 4.11
C ALA A 48 -8.77 -2.64 3.41
N LEU A 49 -8.75 -2.48 2.09
CA LEU A 49 -9.97 -2.26 1.30
C LEU A 49 -10.70 -3.59 1.10
N SER A 50 -12.02 -3.56 1.25
CA SER A 50 -12.89 -4.71 0.98
C SER A 50 -13.23 -4.78 -0.50
N TYR A 51 -12.96 -5.91 -1.14
CA TYR A 51 -13.26 -6.16 -2.55
C TYR A 51 -13.45 -7.66 -2.80
N ARG A 52 -14.17 -8.01 -3.84
CA ARG A 52 -14.42 -9.39 -4.30
C ARG A 52 -13.84 -9.63 -5.69
N THR A 53 -13.72 -8.58 -6.50
CA THR A 53 -13.23 -8.64 -7.87
C THR A 53 -12.13 -7.61 -8.11
N PRO A 54 -11.28 -7.78 -9.14
CA PRO A 54 -10.31 -6.75 -9.52
C PRO A 54 -10.95 -5.39 -9.80
N TRP A 55 -12.16 -5.37 -10.40
CA TRP A 55 -12.90 -4.14 -10.63
C TRP A 55 -13.29 -3.44 -9.32
N GLU A 56 -13.80 -4.17 -8.36
CA GLU A 56 -14.13 -3.61 -7.03
C GLU A 56 -12.89 -3.02 -6.36
N LEU A 57 -11.71 -3.65 -6.51
CA LEU A 57 -10.46 -3.10 -5.98
C LEU A 57 -10.05 -1.81 -6.68
N VAL A 58 -10.18 -1.73 -8.02
CA VAL A 58 -9.94 -0.49 -8.79
C VAL A 58 -10.81 0.64 -8.24
N VAL A 59 -12.12 0.41 -8.15
CA VAL A 59 -13.07 1.40 -7.62
C VAL A 59 -12.71 1.82 -6.20
N ALA A 60 -12.50 0.84 -5.30
CA ALA A 60 -12.16 1.12 -3.89
C ALA A 60 -10.85 1.91 -3.77
N THR A 61 -9.85 1.62 -4.62
CA THR A 61 -8.58 2.33 -4.61
C THR A 61 -8.72 3.78 -5.10
N ILE A 62 -9.54 4.04 -6.13
CA ILE A 62 -9.87 5.41 -6.56
C ILE A 62 -10.58 6.16 -5.42
N LEU A 63 -11.54 5.53 -4.75
CA LEU A 63 -12.27 6.13 -3.64
C LEU A 63 -11.37 6.40 -2.42
N SER A 64 -10.29 5.65 -2.22
CA SER A 64 -9.37 5.81 -1.09
C SER A 64 -8.48 7.06 -1.18
N ALA A 65 -8.46 7.76 -2.32
CA ALA A 65 -7.75 9.03 -2.45
C ALA A 65 -8.28 10.05 -1.43
N GLN A 66 -7.42 10.48 -0.48
CA GLN A 66 -7.77 11.39 0.62
C GLN A 66 -8.99 10.92 1.45
N CYS A 67 -9.18 9.61 1.58
CA CYS A 67 -10.25 9.00 2.35
C CYS A 67 -9.70 7.81 3.15
N THR A 68 -10.27 7.52 4.31
CA THR A 68 -9.86 6.35 5.10
C THR A 68 -10.42 5.07 4.49
N ASP A 69 -9.65 3.96 4.58
CA ASP A 69 -10.11 2.65 4.11
C ASP A 69 -11.44 2.24 4.79
N ALA A 70 -11.59 2.56 6.07
CA ALA A 70 -12.82 2.29 6.82
C ALA A 70 -14.05 3.00 6.22
N MET A 71 -13.91 4.26 5.79
CA MET A 71 -14.99 4.99 5.14
C MET A 71 -15.29 4.42 3.75
N VAL A 72 -14.26 4.08 2.98
CA VAL A 72 -14.44 3.42 1.67
C VAL A 72 -15.22 2.12 1.85
N ASN A 73 -14.82 1.27 2.82
CA ASN A 73 -15.48 -0.01 3.10
C ASN A 73 -16.93 0.14 3.60
N GLN A 74 -17.32 1.29 4.16
CA GLN A 74 -18.72 1.60 4.52
C GLN A 74 -19.56 2.01 3.30
N VAL A 75 -18.94 2.60 2.30
CA VAL A 75 -19.64 3.15 1.12
C VAL A 75 -19.75 2.14 -0.02
N THR A 76 -18.70 1.37 -0.25
CA THR A 76 -18.63 0.45 -1.40
C THR A 76 -19.68 -0.65 -1.45
N PRO A 77 -20.20 -1.21 -0.35
CA PRO A 77 -21.24 -2.23 -0.43
C PRO A 77 -22.51 -1.76 -1.15
N ALA A 78 -22.99 -0.54 -0.86
CA ALA A 78 -24.16 0.02 -1.53
C ALA A 78 -23.86 0.35 -3.01
N LEU A 79 -22.66 0.86 -3.29
CA LEU A 79 -22.22 1.14 -4.65
C LEU A 79 -22.17 -0.14 -5.49
N PHE A 80 -21.57 -1.22 -4.99
CA PHE A 80 -21.43 -2.48 -5.72
C PHE A 80 -22.74 -3.27 -5.83
N ALA A 81 -23.66 -3.10 -4.88
CA ALA A 81 -25.01 -3.69 -4.99
C ALA A 81 -25.80 -3.10 -6.16
N GLU A 82 -25.64 -1.81 -6.42
CA GLU A 82 -26.37 -1.11 -7.48
C GLU A 82 -25.61 -1.08 -8.81
N LEU A 83 -24.30 -0.88 -8.76
CA LEU A 83 -23.44 -0.71 -9.94
C LEU A 83 -22.26 -1.72 -9.90
N PRO A 84 -22.55 -3.03 -10.06
CA PRO A 84 -21.57 -4.10 -9.83
C PRO A 84 -20.48 -4.21 -10.91
N THR A 85 -20.72 -3.69 -12.10
CA THR A 85 -19.83 -3.88 -13.26
C THR A 85 -19.32 -2.56 -13.81
N PRO A 86 -18.20 -2.57 -14.57
CA PRO A 86 -17.72 -1.39 -15.30
C PRO A 86 -18.84 -0.80 -16.18
N LYS A 87 -19.58 -1.65 -16.90
CA LYS A 87 -20.68 -1.24 -17.80
C LYS A 87 -21.79 -0.51 -17.03
N ALA A 88 -22.22 -1.05 -15.88
CA ALA A 88 -23.25 -0.45 -15.05
C ALA A 88 -22.80 0.94 -14.54
N LEU A 89 -21.54 1.04 -14.05
CA LEU A 89 -21.02 2.30 -13.53
C LEU A 89 -20.77 3.35 -14.64
N ALA A 90 -20.35 2.92 -15.83
CA ALA A 90 -20.16 3.81 -16.98
C ALA A 90 -21.47 4.43 -17.45
N ALA A 91 -22.58 3.67 -17.39
CA ALA A 91 -23.91 4.08 -17.86
C ALA A 91 -24.74 4.83 -16.80
N ALA A 92 -24.35 4.78 -15.53
CA ALA A 92 -25.10 5.39 -14.43
C ALA A 92 -25.14 6.93 -14.54
N PRO A 93 -26.26 7.59 -14.17
CA PRO A 93 -26.30 9.04 -14.01
C PRO A 93 -25.25 9.51 -13.00
N ALA A 94 -24.53 10.59 -13.32
CA ALA A 94 -23.44 11.08 -12.45
C ALA A 94 -23.95 11.42 -11.05
N GLU A 95 -25.13 12.04 -10.94
CA GLU A 95 -25.76 12.42 -9.67
C GLU A 95 -26.04 11.19 -8.79
N ARG A 96 -26.34 10.04 -9.43
CA ARG A 96 -26.56 8.79 -8.68
C ARG A 96 -25.27 8.27 -8.10
N VAL A 97 -24.17 8.24 -8.89
CA VAL A 97 -22.84 7.86 -8.41
C VAL A 97 -22.38 8.80 -7.29
N GLU A 98 -22.52 10.12 -7.49
CA GLU A 98 -22.19 11.13 -6.48
C GLU A 98 -22.90 10.86 -5.14
N THR A 99 -24.21 10.57 -5.19
CA THR A 99 -25.00 10.26 -4.00
C THR A 99 -24.44 9.04 -3.26
N LEU A 100 -24.13 7.97 -3.97
CA LEU A 100 -23.61 6.74 -3.40
C LEU A 100 -22.24 6.92 -2.73
N ILE A 101 -21.33 7.74 -3.34
CA ILE A 101 -19.97 7.91 -2.84
C ILE A 101 -19.74 9.19 -2.03
N LYS A 102 -20.76 9.99 -1.77
CA LYS A 102 -20.67 11.33 -1.16
C LYS A 102 -19.79 11.37 0.09
N ARG A 103 -19.92 10.36 0.95
CA ARG A 103 -19.19 10.27 2.23
C ARG A 103 -17.67 10.07 2.06
N THR A 104 -17.17 9.73 0.87
CA THR A 104 -15.73 9.57 0.62
C THR A 104 -15.00 10.90 0.42
N GLY A 105 -15.68 12.03 0.34
CA GLY A 105 -15.13 13.34 0.01
C GLY A 105 -14.70 13.45 -1.45
N PHE A 106 -14.53 14.67 -1.97
CA PHE A 106 -14.16 14.92 -3.36
C PHE A 106 -15.01 14.15 -4.39
N PHE A 107 -16.25 13.86 -4.02
CA PHE A 107 -17.10 12.89 -4.71
C PHE A 107 -17.34 13.24 -6.20
N ARG A 108 -17.44 14.54 -6.57
CA ARG A 108 -17.61 14.94 -7.98
C ARG A 108 -16.41 14.58 -8.84
N GLN A 109 -15.20 14.81 -8.33
CA GLN A 109 -13.97 14.45 -9.05
C GLN A 109 -13.80 12.92 -9.11
N LYS A 110 -14.12 12.22 -8.00
CA LYS A 110 -14.11 10.76 -7.95
C LYS A 110 -15.14 10.14 -8.89
N THR A 111 -16.35 10.70 -8.98
CA THR A 111 -17.36 10.26 -9.97
C THR A 111 -16.84 10.36 -11.40
N LYS A 112 -16.27 11.52 -11.76
CA LYS A 112 -15.66 11.69 -13.08
C LYS A 112 -14.57 10.66 -13.36
N ALA A 113 -13.66 10.45 -12.41
CA ALA A 113 -12.60 9.46 -12.53
C ALA A 113 -13.16 8.03 -12.67
N LEU A 114 -14.08 7.64 -11.80
CA LEU A 114 -14.71 6.32 -11.81
C LEU A 114 -15.41 6.04 -13.13
N GLN A 115 -16.21 6.98 -13.62
CA GLN A 115 -16.93 6.81 -14.89
C GLN A 115 -16.01 6.80 -16.10
N ALA A 116 -14.94 7.62 -16.09
CA ALA A 116 -13.95 7.61 -17.16
C ALA A 116 -13.17 6.28 -17.17
N THR A 117 -12.73 5.79 -15.99
CA THR A 117 -12.10 4.48 -15.86
C THR A 117 -13.05 3.37 -16.34
N ALA A 118 -14.32 3.40 -15.91
CA ALA A 118 -15.32 2.41 -16.28
C ALA A 118 -15.55 2.35 -17.79
N ARG A 119 -15.70 3.51 -18.45
CA ARG A 119 -15.83 3.58 -19.92
C ARG A 119 -14.61 3.00 -20.62
N ALA A 120 -13.40 3.39 -20.20
CA ALA A 120 -12.18 2.88 -20.80
C ALA A 120 -12.06 1.35 -20.65
N VAL A 121 -12.40 0.81 -19.48
CA VAL A 121 -12.40 -0.65 -19.25
C VAL A 121 -13.41 -1.35 -20.17
N VAL A 122 -14.59 -0.78 -20.37
CA VAL A 122 -15.60 -1.38 -21.29
C VAL A 122 -15.14 -1.30 -22.75
N GLU A 123 -14.68 -0.13 -23.19
CA GLU A 123 -14.39 0.14 -24.59
C GLU A 123 -13.09 -0.48 -25.08
N GLN A 124 -12.06 -0.51 -24.22
CA GLN A 124 -10.71 -0.92 -24.61
C GLN A 124 -10.38 -2.35 -24.14
N HIS A 125 -11.06 -2.85 -23.11
CA HIS A 125 -10.74 -4.13 -22.47
C HIS A 125 -11.97 -5.05 -22.31
N GLY A 126 -13.05 -4.82 -23.05
CA GLY A 126 -14.23 -5.68 -23.06
C GLY A 126 -14.94 -5.82 -21.71
N GLY A 127 -14.72 -4.88 -20.80
CA GLY A 127 -15.30 -4.89 -19.45
C GLY A 127 -14.45 -5.61 -18.39
N GLU A 128 -13.27 -6.10 -18.76
CA GLU A 128 -12.34 -6.76 -17.84
C GLU A 128 -11.20 -5.81 -17.44
N VAL A 129 -10.77 -5.87 -16.18
CA VAL A 129 -9.64 -5.07 -15.70
C VAL A 129 -8.35 -5.64 -16.32
N PRO A 130 -7.55 -4.81 -17.03
CA PRO A 130 -6.31 -5.29 -17.64
C PRO A 130 -5.28 -5.74 -16.60
N ARG A 131 -4.33 -6.57 -17.02
CA ARG A 131 -3.36 -7.24 -16.16
C ARG A 131 -1.92 -6.79 -16.37
N THR A 132 -1.68 -5.77 -17.18
CA THR A 132 -0.34 -5.21 -17.38
C THR A 132 -0.22 -3.82 -16.76
N MET A 133 1.00 -3.42 -16.43
CA MET A 133 1.27 -2.09 -15.89
C MET A 133 0.92 -1.01 -16.92
N GLU A 134 1.28 -1.22 -18.18
CA GLU A 134 1.04 -0.28 -19.27
C GLU A 134 -0.45 -0.02 -19.46
N GLU A 135 -1.25 -1.07 -19.56
CA GLU A 135 -2.70 -0.96 -19.77
C GLU A 135 -3.41 -0.34 -18.57
N LEU A 136 -3.04 -0.76 -17.34
CA LEU A 136 -3.63 -0.18 -16.12
C LEU A 136 -3.28 1.30 -15.98
N TYR A 137 -2.03 1.67 -16.26
CA TYR A 137 -1.58 3.06 -16.16
C TYR A 137 -2.19 3.96 -17.24
N ALA A 138 -2.58 3.39 -18.38
CA ALA A 138 -3.29 4.12 -19.45
C ALA A 138 -4.75 4.43 -19.10
N LEU A 139 -5.34 3.74 -18.11
CA LEU A 139 -6.73 4.00 -17.70
C LEU A 139 -6.86 5.38 -17.02
N PRO A 140 -7.86 6.19 -17.38
CA PRO A 140 -8.12 7.48 -16.74
C PRO A 140 -8.31 7.31 -15.23
N GLY A 141 -7.62 8.13 -14.43
CA GLY A 141 -7.72 8.08 -12.96
C GLY A 141 -6.89 7.00 -12.27
N ILE A 142 -6.15 6.19 -13.02
CA ILE A 142 -5.24 5.17 -12.50
C ILE A 142 -3.79 5.69 -12.57
N GLY A 143 -3.21 6.00 -11.42
CA GLY A 143 -1.79 6.29 -11.32
C GLY A 143 -0.96 5.03 -11.06
N ARG A 144 0.38 5.15 -11.16
CA ARG A 144 1.33 4.04 -10.96
C ARG A 144 1.08 3.28 -9.64
N LYS A 145 0.87 4.01 -8.54
CA LYS A 145 0.55 3.39 -7.26
C LYS A 145 -0.71 2.52 -7.33
N THR A 146 -1.78 3.02 -7.94
CA THR A 146 -3.05 2.28 -8.07
C THR A 146 -2.87 1.05 -8.94
N ALA A 147 -2.17 1.16 -10.07
CA ALA A 147 -1.84 0.03 -10.93
C ALA A 147 -1.07 -1.06 -10.17
N ASN A 148 -0.02 -0.67 -9.43
CA ASN A 148 0.75 -1.61 -8.59
C ASN A 148 -0.12 -2.27 -7.51
N VAL A 149 -1.05 -1.54 -6.87
CA VAL A 149 -1.98 -2.14 -5.89
C VAL A 149 -2.86 -3.19 -6.55
N VAL A 150 -3.43 -2.88 -7.72
CA VAL A 150 -4.31 -3.81 -8.46
C VAL A 150 -3.53 -5.04 -8.91
N LEU A 151 -2.36 -4.86 -9.53
CA LEU A 151 -1.50 -5.96 -9.97
C LEU A 151 -1.13 -6.89 -8.82
N GLY A 152 -0.58 -6.33 -7.74
CA GLY A 152 -0.11 -7.13 -6.62
C GLY A 152 -1.22 -7.75 -5.80
N THR A 153 -2.31 -7.02 -5.59
CA THR A 153 -3.34 -7.40 -4.63
C THR A 153 -4.44 -8.26 -5.26
N ALA A 154 -4.88 -7.92 -6.48
CA ALA A 154 -5.96 -8.64 -7.15
C ALA A 154 -5.47 -9.74 -8.09
N PHE A 155 -4.32 -9.55 -8.73
CA PHE A 155 -3.81 -10.51 -9.72
C PHE A 155 -2.63 -11.34 -9.21
N GLY A 156 -2.05 -11.00 -8.06
CA GLY A 156 -0.90 -11.73 -7.51
C GLY A 156 0.42 -11.47 -8.25
N GLU A 157 0.43 -10.49 -9.16
CA GLU A 157 1.64 -10.11 -9.87
C GLU A 157 2.62 -9.39 -8.93
N PRO A 158 3.93 -9.63 -9.08
CA PRO A 158 4.90 -8.96 -8.22
C PRO A 158 4.87 -7.45 -8.37
N ALA A 159 4.43 -6.73 -7.34
CA ALA A 159 4.33 -5.27 -7.36
C ALA A 159 4.66 -4.64 -6.00
N ILE A 160 5.36 -3.50 -6.04
CA ILE A 160 5.58 -2.65 -4.88
C ILE A 160 4.82 -1.33 -5.12
N PHE A 161 3.90 -1.01 -4.22
CA PHE A 161 3.20 0.27 -4.23
C PHE A 161 3.72 1.15 -3.12
N VAL A 162 4.12 2.37 -3.47
CA VAL A 162 4.71 3.32 -2.53
C VAL A 162 3.68 4.38 -2.15
N ASP A 163 3.17 4.25 -0.93
CA ASP A 163 2.35 5.28 -0.29
C ASP A 163 3.17 6.10 0.73
N THR A 164 2.52 6.99 1.45
CA THR A 164 3.18 7.80 2.48
C THR A 164 3.76 6.97 3.63
N HIS A 165 3.20 5.79 3.91
CA HIS A 165 3.73 4.87 4.93
C HIS A 165 4.94 4.13 4.41
N VAL A 166 4.87 3.53 3.22
CA VAL A 166 6.00 2.84 2.60
C VAL A 166 7.17 3.79 2.44
N ARG A 167 6.97 4.99 1.86
CA ARG A 167 8.00 6.02 1.74
C ARG A 167 8.66 6.32 3.09
N ARG A 168 7.88 6.66 4.12
CA ARG A 168 8.40 7.01 5.43
C ARG A 168 9.16 5.88 6.09
N VAL A 169 8.60 4.69 6.08
CA VAL A 169 9.18 3.54 6.78
C VAL A 169 10.45 3.06 6.08
N SER A 170 10.46 2.95 4.75
CA SER A 170 11.65 2.54 3.99
C SER A 170 12.81 3.53 4.13
N ASN A 171 12.52 4.84 4.15
CA ASN A 171 13.52 5.88 4.43
C ASN A 171 14.09 5.75 5.84
N ARG A 172 13.24 5.64 6.88
CA ARG A 172 13.70 5.47 8.26
C ARG A 172 14.51 4.20 8.49
N LEU A 173 14.19 3.15 7.75
CA LEU A 173 14.95 1.92 7.73
C LEU A 173 16.24 2.03 6.91
N GLY A 174 16.49 3.13 6.21
CA GLY A 174 17.65 3.29 5.33
C GLY A 174 17.67 2.25 4.21
N LEU A 175 16.52 1.84 3.72
CA LEU A 175 16.40 0.95 2.55
C LEU A 175 16.46 1.75 1.24
N THR A 176 16.07 3.00 1.30
CA THR A 176 16.16 4.02 0.24
C THR A 176 16.49 5.36 0.85
N PHE A 177 16.94 6.31 0.04
CA PHE A 177 17.14 7.72 0.38
C PHE A 177 16.40 8.64 -0.57
N GLU A 178 15.57 8.05 -1.44
CA GLU A 178 14.78 8.75 -2.41
C GLU A 178 13.48 9.29 -1.79
N ASP A 179 12.98 10.38 -2.37
CA ASP A 179 11.69 10.97 -2.02
C ASP A 179 10.62 10.67 -3.07
N ASP A 180 11.05 10.43 -4.31
CA ASP A 180 10.20 10.08 -5.43
C ASP A 180 9.69 8.64 -5.31
N PRO A 181 8.35 8.40 -5.35
CA PRO A 181 7.79 7.07 -5.18
C PRO A 181 8.29 6.03 -6.19
N ASP A 182 8.52 6.43 -7.45
CA ASP A 182 8.96 5.51 -8.49
C ASP A 182 10.43 5.11 -8.30
N LYS A 183 11.23 5.99 -7.75
CA LYS A 183 12.62 5.67 -7.38
C LYS A 183 12.66 4.78 -6.15
N ILE A 184 11.82 5.05 -5.14
CA ILE A 184 11.68 4.19 -3.95
C ILE A 184 11.26 2.78 -4.36
N GLU A 185 10.27 2.66 -5.26
CA GLU A 185 9.83 1.37 -5.80
C GLU A 185 11.02 0.59 -6.39
N ARG A 186 11.81 1.22 -7.28
CA ARG A 186 12.99 0.60 -7.89
C ARG A 186 14.05 0.18 -6.87
N ASP A 187 14.31 1.03 -5.87
CA ASP A 187 15.26 0.70 -4.81
C ASP A 187 14.81 -0.56 -4.04
N LEU A 188 13.54 -0.61 -3.63
CA LEU A 188 13.00 -1.75 -2.89
C LEU A 188 12.97 -3.03 -3.73
N GLN A 189 12.68 -2.93 -5.02
CA GLN A 189 12.72 -4.06 -5.96
C GLN A 189 14.11 -4.67 -6.07
N GLN A 190 15.18 -3.87 -6.00
CA GLN A 190 16.55 -4.36 -6.01
C GLN A 190 16.93 -5.11 -4.73
N LEU A 191 16.23 -4.90 -3.62
CA LEU A 191 16.58 -5.45 -2.30
C LEU A 191 15.91 -6.78 -2.00
N LEU A 192 14.75 -7.05 -2.60
CA LEU A 192 13.91 -8.22 -2.31
C LEU A 192 13.56 -8.99 -3.57
N PRO A 193 13.37 -10.31 -3.48
CA PRO A 193 12.89 -11.10 -4.61
C PRO A 193 11.43 -10.73 -4.95
N PRO A 194 11.02 -10.80 -6.23
CA PRO A 194 9.69 -10.39 -6.69
C PRO A 194 8.53 -10.99 -5.89
N ARG A 195 8.60 -12.26 -5.51
CA ARG A 195 7.57 -12.95 -4.70
C ARG A 195 7.29 -12.31 -3.34
N GLU A 196 8.18 -11.47 -2.81
CA GLU A 196 8.02 -10.80 -1.51
C GLU A 196 7.47 -9.37 -1.63
N TRP A 197 7.45 -8.76 -2.82
CA TRP A 197 7.20 -7.35 -3.03
C TRP A 197 5.86 -6.88 -2.49
N THR A 198 4.77 -7.49 -2.92
CA THR A 198 3.40 -7.10 -2.53
C THR A 198 3.17 -7.27 -1.03
N ALA A 199 3.54 -8.42 -0.48
CA ALA A 199 3.40 -8.68 0.95
C ALA A 199 4.28 -7.74 1.80
N PHE A 200 5.48 -7.41 1.33
CA PHE A 200 6.37 -6.47 2.01
C PHE A 200 5.78 -5.07 2.04
N ALA A 201 5.23 -4.58 0.91
CA ALA A 201 4.58 -3.28 0.86
C ALA A 201 3.38 -3.19 1.83
N HIS A 202 2.49 -4.18 1.86
CA HIS A 202 1.39 -4.23 2.83
C HIS A 202 1.90 -4.23 4.28
N ARG A 203 2.91 -5.02 4.60
CA ARG A 203 3.48 -5.07 5.95
C ARG A 203 4.14 -3.76 6.37
N LEU A 204 4.80 -3.05 5.45
CA LEU A 204 5.33 -1.70 5.72
C LEU A 204 4.20 -0.71 6.03
N ILE A 205 3.08 -0.77 5.32
CA ILE A 205 1.90 0.06 5.61
C ILE A 205 1.37 -0.23 7.01
N HIS A 206 1.15 -1.51 7.35
CA HIS A 206 0.69 -1.92 8.68
C HIS A 206 1.65 -1.47 9.78
N HIS A 207 2.95 -1.65 9.59
CA HIS A 207 3.98 -1.18 10.52
C HIS A 207 3.97 0.35 10.66
N GLY A 208 3.85 1.05 9.54
CA GLY A 208 3.79 2.52 9.51
C GLY A 208 2.55 3.09 10.21
N ARG A 209 1.43 2.38 10.17
CA ARG A 209 0.19 2.78 10.86
C ARG A 209 0.24 2.52 12.36
N ARG A 210 0.91 1.46 12.81
CA ARG A 210 0.85 0.98 14.21
C ARG A 210 2.06 1.38 15.06
N ILE A 211 3.26 1.27 14.53
CA ILE A 211 4.52 1.42 15.26
C ILE A 211 5.32 2.61 14.74
N CYS A 212 5.68 2.60 13.46
CA CYS A 212 6.52 3.63 12.87
C CYS A 212 5.67 4.83 12.41
N VAL A 213 4.85 5.38 13.32
CA VAL A 213 3.97 6.53 13.06
C VAL A 213 4.76 7.79 12.71
N ALA A 214 4.10 8.78 12.06
CA ALA A 214 4.79 9.96 11.54
C ALA A 214 5.46 10.78 12.66
N ARG A 215 4.72 11.07 13.74
CA ARG A 215 5.24 11.81 14.92
C ARG A 215 5.49 10.82 16.05
N LYS A 216 6.68 10.90 16.69
CA LYS A 216 7.09 10.05 17.83
C LYS A 216 6.85 8.55 17.58
N PRO A 217 7.56 7.92 16.62
CA PRO A 217 7.44 6.49 16.39
C PRO A 217 7.76 5.69 17.66
N ARG A 218 7.09 4.54 17.84
CA ARG A 218 7.22 3.69 19.03
C ARG A 218 8.45 2.79 18.92
N CYS A 219 9.64 3.40 18.94
CA CYS A 219 10.90 2.69 18.68
C CYS A 219 11.25 1.68 19.79
N SER A 220 10.86 1.95 21.07
CA SER A 220 11.12 1.07 22.20
C SER A 220 10.49 -0.31 22.07
N VAL A 221 9.36 -0.42 21.35
CA VAL A 221 8.64 -1.69 21.11
C VAL A 221 8.71 -2.16 19.66
N CYS A 222 9.56 -1.52 18.84
CA CYS A 222 9.63 -1.79 17.40
C CYS A 222 10.36 -3.12 17.13
N PRO A 223 9.72 -4.10 16.44
CA PRO A 223 10.34 -5.37 16.11
C PRO A 223 11.49 -5.26 15.12
N LEU A 224 11.66 -4.08 14.49
CA LEU A 224 12.70 -3.81 13.50
C LEU A 224 13.89 -3.04 14.07
N LEU A 225 13.86 -2.63 15.34
CA LEU A 225 14.84 -1.71 15.93
C LEU A 225 16.29 -2.15 15.71
N ARG A 226 16.58 -3.45 15.84
CA ARG A 226 17.94 -4.00 15.68
C ARG A 226 18.55 -3.78 14.27
N TRP A 227 17.71 -3.57 13.26
CA TRP A 227 18.14 -3.35 11.86
C TRP A 227 17.88 -1.92 11.37
N CYS A 228 17.29 -1.08 12.24
CA CYS A 228 16.83 0.26 11.87
C CYS A 228 17.87 1.32 12.27
N PRO A 229 18.45 2.05 11.32
CA PRO A 229 19.32 3.20 11.60
C PRO A 229 18.57 4.44 12.08
N GLN A 230 17.24 4.41 12.08
CA GLN A 230 16.35 5.50 12.52
C GLN A 230 16.59 6.82 11.75
N VAL A 231 16.82 6.75 10.42
CA VAL A 231 17.08 7.92 9.58
C VAL A 231 15.96 8.96 9.75
N GLY A 232 16.33 10.21 10.09
CA GLY A 232 15.39 11.32 10.27
C GLY A 232 14.44 11.21 11.47
N VAL A 233 14.71 10.29 12.41
CA VAL A 233 13.93 10.20 13.67
C VAL A 233 14.61 11.07 14.71
N THR A 234 13.98 12.21 15.07
CA THR A 234 14.47 13.16 16.05
C THR A 234 13.92 12.92 17.45
N ALA A 235 12.74 12.26 17.55
CA ALA A 235 12.13 11.89 18.82
C ALA A 235 11.33 10.58 18.65
N SER A 236 11.38 9.70 19.64
CA SER A 236 10.64 8.42 19.66
C SER A 236 10.03 8.18 21.04
N ALA A 237 9.01 7.30 21.08
CA ALA A 237 8.41 6.78 22.31
C ALA A 237 8.91 5.35 22.56
#